data_79d93e7c8388651b57b238340ec5fe6b
#
_entry.id   79d93e7c8388651b57b238340ec5fe6b
#
_cell.length_a   1.000
_cell.length_b   1.000
_cell.length_c   1.000
_cell.angle_alpha   90.00
_cell.angle_beta   90.00
_cell.angle_gamma   90.00
#
_symmetry.space_group_name_H-M   'P 1'
#
loop_
_entity.id
_entity.type
_entity.pdbx_description
1 polymer ?
#
loop_
_entity_poly.entity_id
_entity_poly.type
_entity_poly.pdbx_seq_one_letter_code
_entity_poly.pdbx_strand_id
1 'polypeptide(L)'
;TEAGVDPIEYRLRYLKDQRAVDLVKAVAKRAEWTPRPVWKEPEPEGDVVRGRGFAYALYVHSKFPGYGAAWSAWIADVAVNKSTGDVSVTRVVAGQDSGLMINPEGVRHQIHGNVIQSTSRALMEEVSFDRTTVASREWGAYPIIKFPDVPKIDVLMLPRPDQPPL
;
A
#
# COMPACT_ATOMS: atom_id res chain seq x y z
N THR A 1 11.45 -13.03 8.99
CA THR A 1 10.14 -13.45 9.50
C THR A 1 10.23 -14.83 10.11
N GLU A 2 9.32 -15.20 11.00
CA GLU A 2 9.29 -16.49 11.69
C GLU A 2 9.32 -17.69 10.73
N ALA A 3 8.69 -17.56 9.55
CA ALA A 3 8.67 -18.61 8.54
C ALA A 3 10.00 -18.79 7.77
N GLY A 4 11.01 -17.94 7.96
CA GLY A 4 12.29 -18.01 7.23
C GLY A 4 12.17 -17.86 5.71
N VAL A 5 11.08 -17.28 5.23
CA VAL A 5 10.77 -17.15 3.80
C VAL A 5 10.52 -15.69 3.46
N ASP A 6 10.88 -15.26 2.25
CA ASP A 6 10.54 -13.95 1.72
C ASP A 6 9.03 -13.72 1.74
N PRO A 7 8.54 -12.52 2.16
CA PRO A 7 7.11 -12.26 2.30
C PRO A 7 6.33 -12.36 0.99
N ILE A 8 6.92 -11.99 -0.14
CA ILE A 8 6.28 -12.15 -1.45
C ILE A 8 6.23 -13.61 -1.86
N GLU A 9 7.36 -14.33 -1.71
CA GLU A 9 7.42 -15.77 -1.98
C GLU A 9 6.41 -16.54 -1.10
N TYR A 10 6.38 -16.22 0.20
CA TYR A 10 5.40 -16.81 1.11
C TYR A 10 3.96 -16.58 0.64
N ARG A 11 3.62 -15.35 0.26
CA ARG A 11 2.29 -15.04 -0.25
C ARG A 11 1.96 -15.82 -1.53
N LEU A 12 2.89 -15.88 -2.48
CA LEU A 12 2.70 -16.57 -3.74
C LEU A 12 2.45 -18.07 -3.59
N ARG A 13 2.97 -18.73 -2.53
CA ARG A 13 2.70 -20.15 -2.25
C ARG A 13 1.22 -20.44 -1.98
N TYR A 14 0.48 -19.46 -1.43
CA TYR A 14 -0.92 -19.62 -1.02
C TYR A 14 -1.91 -18.94 -1.95
N LEU A 15 -1.47 -18.13 -2.89
CA LEU A 15 -2.34 -17.52 -3.89
C LEU A 15 -2.65 -18.54 -5.01
N LYS A 16 -3.96 -18.85 -5.15
CA LYS A 16 -4.46 -19.74 -6.21
C LYS A 16 -4.96 -18.99 -7.44
N ASP A 17 -5.34 -17.73 -7.27
CA ASP A 17 -5.85 -16.87 -8.32
C ASP A 17 -4.70 -16.33 -9.18
N GLN A 18 -4.74 -16.64 -10.48
CA GLN A 18 -3.69 -16.22 -11.41
C GLN A 18 -3.58 -14.70 -11.54
N ARG A 19 -4.71 -13.95 -11.47
CA ARG A 19 -4.70 -12.49 -11.50
C ARG A 19 -3.93 -11.91 -10.31
N ALA A 20 -4.14 -12.48 -9.12
CA ALA A 20 -3.40 -12.12 -7.91
C ALA A 20 -1.89 -12.40 -8.04
N VAL A 21 -1.54 -13.58 -8.57
CA VAL A 21 -0.14 -13.99 -8.80
C VAL A 21 0.55 -13.05 -9.78
N ASP A 22 -0.10 -12.74 -10.91
CA ASP A 22 0.43 -11.83 -11.93
C ASP A 22 0.67 -10.43 -11.34
N LEU A 23 -0.30 -9.91 -10.60
CA LEU A 23 -0.22 -8.59 -9.98
C LEU A 23 0.94 -8.51 -8.97
N VAL A 24 1.04 -9.47 -8.06
CA VAL A 24 2.10 -9.51 -7.05
C VAL A 24 3.48 -9.57 -7.71
N LYS A 25 3.65 -10.41 -8.73
CA LYS A 25 4.93 -10.50 -9.48
C LYS A 25 5.24 -9.20 -10.22
N ALA A 26 4.26 -8.58 -10.85
CA ALA A 26 4.44 -7.33 -11.59
C ALA A 26 4.84 -6.17 -10.65
N VAL A 27 4.21 -6.06 -9.48
CA VAL A 27 4.55 -5.05 -8.47
C VAL A 27 5.93 -5.31 -7.89
N ALA A 28 6.28 -6.56 -7.58
CA ALA A 28 7.61 -6.93 -7.11
C ALA A 28 8.70 -6.53 -8.10
N LYS A 29 8.49 -6.82 -9.39
CA LYS A 29 9.40 -6.43 -10.47
C LYS A 29 9.52 -4.90 -10.59
N ARG A 30 8.39 -4.17 -10.56
CA ARG A 30 8.35 -2.70 -10.68
C ARG A 30 9.02 -2.00 -9.51
N ALA A 31 8.91 -2.58 -8.31
CA ALA A 31 9.55 -2.08 -7.10
C ALA A 31 11.02 -2.52 -6.96
N GLU A 32 11.53 -3.32 -7.89
CA GLU A 32 12.88 -3.89 -7.78
C GLU A 32 13.05 -4.63 -6.44
N TRP A 33 12.07 -5.49 -6.14
CA TRP A 33 12.08 -6.24 -4.89
C TRP A 33 13.22 -7.25 -4.85
N THR A 34 14.06 -7.14 -3.84
CA THR A 34 15.09 -8.13 -3.56
C THR A 34 14.58 -9.13 -2.53
N PRO A 35 14.51 -10.42 -2.83
CA PRO A 35 14.06 -11.45 -1.89
C PRO A 35 14.87 -11.44 -0.59
N ARG A 36 14.15 -11.53 0.53
CA ARG A 36 14.75 -11.52 1.88
C ARG A 36 14.21 -12.70 2.68
N PRO A 37 14.83 -13.89 2.57
CA PRO A 37 14.38 -15.08 3.27
C PRO A 37 14.56 -14.99 4.79
N VAL A 38 15.55 -14.21 5.24
CA VAL A 38 15.82 -13.96 6.66
C VAL A 38 15.81 -12.46 6.89
N TRP A 39 15.11 -12.04 7.95
CA TRP A 39 15.17 -10.65 8.38
C TRP A 39 16.58 -10.32 8.86
N LYS A 40 17.14 -9.26 8.33
CA LYS A 40 18.34 -8.63 8.84
C LYS A 40 18.01 -7.22 9.26
N GLU A 41 18.52 -6.82 10.39
CA GLU A 41 18.42 -5.41 10.78
C GLU A 41 19.09 -4.56 9.70
N PRO A 42 18.39 -3.57 9.15
CA PRO A 42 18.99 -2.69 8.15
C PRO A 42 20.08 -1.85 8.79
N GLU A 43 21.18 -1.68 8.07
CA GLU A 43 22.26 -0.82 8.52
C GLU A 43 21.80 0.66 8.50
N PRO A 44 22.00 1.39 9.58
CA PRO A 44 21.58 2.78 9.66
C PRO A 44 22.49 3.69 8.81
N GLU A 45 21.89 4.63 8.10
CA GLU A 45 22.57 5.79 7.53
C GLU A 45 22.53 6.93 8.55
N GLY A 46 23.54 7.03 9.43
CA GLY A 46 23.47 7.91 10.59
C GLY A 46 22.31 7.49 11.52
N ASP A 47 21.41 8.42 11.82
CA ASP A 47 20.22 8.15 12.64
C ASP A 47 19.03 7.54 11.87
N VAL A 48 19.14 7.40 10.55
CA VAL A 48 18.03 6.93 9.70
C VAL A 48 18.19 5.47 9.35
N VAL A 49 17.14 4.70 9.60
CA VAL A 49 17.00 3.30 9.18
C VAL A 49 15.93 3.22 8.10
N ARG A 50 16.21 2.45 7.03
CA ARG A 50 15.27 2.26 5.93
C ARG A 50 14.66 0.87 5.96
N GLY A 51 13.37 0.81 5.64
CA GLY A 51 12.63 -0.43 5.57
C GLY A 51 11.74 -0.49 4.33
N ARG A 52 11.31 -1.71 4.00
CA ARG A 52 10.40 -1.95 2.88
C ARG A 52 9.38 -2.99 3.27
N GLY A 53 8.10 -2.72 3.02
CA GLY A 53 6.99 -3.61 3.30
C GLY A 53 6.20 -3.96 2.05
N PHE A 54 5.55 -5.13 2.08
CA PHE A 54 4.65 -5.62 1.04
C PHE A 54 3.28 -5.94 1.62
N ALA A 55 2.23 -5.57 0.90
CA ALA A 55 0.85 -5.93 1.20
C ALA A 55 0.09 -6.34 -0.06
N TYR A 56 -0.89 -7.22 0.12
CA TYR A 56 -1.82 -7.65 -0.92
C TYR A 56 -3.22 -7.70 -0.35
N ALA A 57 -4.21 -7.26 -1.13
CA ALA A 57 -5.61 -7.34 -0.81
C ALA A 57 -6.45 -7.71 -2.03
N LEU A 58 -7.51 -8.46 -1.78
CA LEU A 58 -8.61 -8.67 -2.70
C LEU A 58 -9.84 -7.98 -2.13
N TYR A 59 -10.45 -7.08 -2.88
CA TYR A 59 -11.70 -6.44 -2.55
C TYR A 59 -12.81 -6.95 -3.44
N VAL A 60 -13.85 -7.49 -2.84
CA VAL A 60 -15.07 -7.93 -3.53
C VAL A 60 -16.17 -6.92 -3.22
N HIS A 61 -16.57 -6.15 -4.24
CA HIS A 61 -17.50 -5.04 -4.06
C HIS A 61 -18.95 -5.48 -3.96
N SER A 62 -19.43 -6.29 -4.93
CA SER A 62 -20.83 -6.66 -4.99
C SER A 62 -21.04 -7.96 -5.78
N LYS A 63 -22.13 -8.65 -5.45
CA LYS A 63 -22.63 -9.77 -6.25
C LYS A 63 -23.81 -9.37 -7.13
N PHE A 64 -24.26 -8.12 -7.06
CA PHE A 64 -25.41 -7.63 -7.83
C PHE A 64 -25.12 -6.21 -8.39
N PRO A 65 -25.38 -5.98 -9.68
CA PRO A 65 -25.95 -6.88 -10.70
C PRO A 65 -24.96 -7.93 -11.25
N GLY A 66 -23.72 -7.98 -10.74
CA GLY A 66 -22.67 -8.92 -11.11
C GLY A 66 -21.56 -8.97 -10.08
N TYR A 67 -20.62 -9.87 -10.28
CA TYR A 67 -19.46 -10.02 -9.43
C TYR A 67 -18.39 -9.01 -9.81
N GLY A 68 -18.10 -8.06 -8.92
CA GLY A 68 -17.01 -7.11 -9.07
C GLY A 68 -15.90 -7.38 -8.08
N ALA A 69 -14.68 -7.55 -8.53
CA ALA A 69 -13.52 -7.75 -7.69
C ALA A 69 -12.32 -6.97 -8.19
N ALA A 70 -11.58 -6.37 -7.26
CA ALA A 70 -10.32 -5.71 -7.53
C ALA A 70 -9.20 -6.34 -6.71
N TRP A 71 -8.07 -6.54 -7.35
CA TRP A 71 -6.84 -7.03 -6.72
C TRP A 71 -5.88 -5.86 -6.58
N SER A 72 -5.32 -5.71 -5.40
CA SER A 72 -4.35 -4.66 -5.11
C SER A 72 -3.11 -5.24 -4.44
N ALA A 73 -1.93 -4.79 -4.87
CA ALA A 73 -0.66 -5.19 -4.28
C ALA A 73 0.24 -3.96 -4.17
N TRP A 74 0.79 -3.70 -2.98
CA TRP A 74 1.57 -2.50 -2.71
C TRP A 74 2.92 -2.86 -2.09
N ILE A 75 3.93 -2.11 -2.47
CA ILE A 75 5.24 -2.09 -1.80
C ILE A 75 5.51 -0.67 -1.37
N ALA A 76 5.76 -0.49 -0.08
CA ALA A 76 6.10 0.80 0.52
C ALA A 76 7.54 0.80 1.01
N ASP A 77 8.27 1.86 0.69
CA ASP A 77 9.59 2.17 1.23
C ASP A 77 9.43 3.20 2.34
N VAL A 78 10.01 2.93 3.49
CA VAL A 78 9.92 3.79 4.67
C VAL A 78 11.30 4.17 5.18
N ALA A 79 11.38 5.34 5.81
CA ALA A 79 12.53 5.80 6.56
C ALA A 79 12.10 6.13 7.98
N VAL A 80 12.89 5.70 8.96
CA VAL A 80 12.65 5.94 10.39
C VAL A 80 13.86 6.63 10.98
N ASN A 81 13.66 7.78 11.60
CA ASN A 81 14.68 8.43 12.38
C ASN A 81 14.67 7.85 13.80
N LYS A 82 15.73 7.15 14.19
CA LYS A 82 15.81 6.45 15.48
C LYS A 82 15.91 7.43 16.67
N SER A 83 16.44 8.64 16.45
CA SER A 83 16.61 9.64 17.49
C SER A 83 15.31 10.37 17.80
N THR A 84 14.50 10.67 16.78
CA THR A 84 13.23 11.41 16.95
C THR A 84 12.00 10.49 16.97
N GLY A 85 12.12 9.28 16.43
CA GLY A 85 10.99 8.37 16.22
C GLY A 85 10.15 8.69 14.97
N ASP A 86 10.52 9.71 14.20
CA ASP A 86 9.78 10.11 13.00
C ASP A 86 9.80 9.03 11.94
N VAL A 87 8.64 8.73 11.40
CA VAL A 87 8.44 7.76 10.32
C VAL A 87 7.96 8.49 9.08
N SER A 88 8.62 8.28 7.95
CA SER A 88 8.19 8.80 6.66
C SER A 88 8.09 7.68 5.62
N VAL A 89 7.02 7.70 4.83
CA VAL A 89 6.89 6.85 3.64
C VAL A 89 7.52 7.59 2.47
N THR A 90 8.60 7.05 1.93
CA THR A 90 9.37 7.72 0.88
C THR A 90 8.90 7.39 -0.52
N ARG A 91 8.42 6.17 -0.72
CA ARG A 91 7.91 5.69 -2.02
C ARG A 91 6.84 4.62 -1.80
N VAL A 92 5.83 4.60 -2.67
CA VAL A 92 4.87 3.51 -2.78
C VAL A 92 4.77 3.07 -4.24
N VAL A 93 4.97 1.78 -4.50
CA VAL A 93 4.60 1.14 -5.76
C VAL A 93 3.25 0.47 -5.54
N ALA A 94 2.21 1.00 -6.17
CA ALA A 94 0.83 0.54 -6.01
C ALA A 94 0.33 -0.13 -7.29
N GLY A 95 0.11 -1.44 -7.23
CA GLY A 95 -0.43 -2.22 -8.32
C GLY A 95 -1.94 -2.46 -8.17
N GLN A 96 -2.65 -2.38 -9.29
CA GLN A 96 -4.08 -2.58 -9.35
C GLN A 96 -4.47 -3.43 -10.56
N ASP A 97 -5.36 -4.38 -10.34
CA ASP A 97 -6.10 -5.12 -11.37
C ASP A 97 -7.60 -5.01 -11.06
N SER A 98 -8.31 -4.25 -11.87
CA SER A 98 -9.77 -4.01 -11.76
C SER A 98 -10.52 -4.41 -13.03
N GLY A 99 -9.99 -5.36 -13.81
CA GLY A 99 -10.58 -5.79 -15.07
C GLY A 99 -10.37 -4.78 -16.20
N LEU A 100 -11.38 -4.63 -17.06
CA LEU A 100 -11.37 -3.63 -18.12
C LEU A 100 -11.47 -2.22 -17.52
N MET A 101 -10.46 -1.41 -17.75
CA MET A 101 -10.43 -0.02 -17.27
C MET A 101 -11.00 0.91 -18.35
N ILE A 102 -12.23 1.37 -18.15
CA ILE A 102 -12.90 2.31 -19.07
C ILE A 102 -12.23 3.69 -19.03
N ASN A 103 -11.83 4.13 -17.82
CA ASN A 103 -11.12 5.39 -17.62
C ASN A 103 -9.83 5.16 -16.84
N PRO A 104 -8.70 4.81 -17.52
CA PRO A 104 -7.43 4.54 -16.84
C PRO A 104 -6.91 5.69 -16.00
N GLU A 105 -7.09 6.94 -16.45
CA GLU A 105 -6.63 8.11 -15.67
C GLU A 105 -7.48 8.31 -14.41
N GLY A 106 -8.78 8.06 -14.49
CA GLY A 106 -9.65 8.04 -13.30
C GLY A 106 -9.20 6.98 -12.29
N VAL A 107 -8.87 5.76 -12.74
CA VAL A 107 -8.32 4.70 -11.88
C VAL A 107 -7.00 5.14 -11.25
N ARG A 108 -6.10 5.73 -12.03
CA ARG A 108 -4.83 6.26 -11.55
C ARG A 108 -5.01 7.28 -10.43
N HIS A 109 -5.91 8.25 -10.62
CA HIS A 109 -6.20 9.28 -9.62
C HIS A 109 -6.80 8.68 -8.34
N GLN A 110 -7.67 7.68 -8.46
CA GLN A 110 -8.19 6.96 -7.29
C GLN A 110 -7.07 6.27 -6.50
N ILE A 111 -6.13 5.62 -7.19
CA ILE A 111 -4.99 4.97 -6.53
C ILE A 111 -4.11 6.01 -5.82
N HIS A 112 -3.80 7.14 -6.47
CA HIS A 112 -3.05 8.24 -5.83
C HIS A 112 -3.74 8.73 -4.56
N GLY A 113 -5.04 9.01 -4.63
CA GLY A 113 -5.83 9.44 -3.49
C GLY A 113 -5.82 8.41 -2.35
N ASN A 114 -5.97 7.14 -2.68
CA ASN A 114 -5.93 6.06 -1.69
C ASN A 114 -4.55 5.92 -1.03
N VAL A 115 -3.45 6.03 -1.77
CA VAL A 115 -2.09 5.99 -1.20
C VAL A 115 -1.89 7.14 -0.22
N ILE A 116 -2.23 8.37 -0.62
CA ILE A 116 -2.10 9.57 0.21
C ILE A 116 -2.94 9.43 1.48
N GLN A 117 -4.21 9.08 1.34
CA GLN A 117 -5.12 8.93 2.47
C GLN A 117 -4.69 7.81 3.42
N SER A 118 -4.26 6.66 2.88
CA SER A 118 -3.81 5.54 3.70
C SER A 118 -2.51 5.87 4.45
N THR A 119 -1.60 6.61 3.81
CA THR A 119 -0.36 7.09 4.47
C THR A 119 -0.70 8.06 5.60
N SER A 120 -1.61 9.00 5.36
CA SER A 120 -2.09 9.94 6.36
C SER A 120 -2.69 9.22 7.58
N ARG A 121 -3.61 8.28 7.34
CA ARG A 121 -4.24 7.47 8.40
C ARG A 121 -3.25 6.61 9.18
N ALA A 122 -2.25 6.07 8.50
CA ALA A 122 -1.27 5.21 9.16
C ALA A 122 -0.29 5.97 10.06
N LEU A 123 0.01 7.24 9.74
CA LEU A 123 1.07 7.99 10.39
C LEU A 123 0.60 9.16 11.26
N MET A 124 -0.57 9.75 10.99
CA MET A 124 -0.95 11.04 11.56
C MET A 124 -2.36 11.08 12.14
N GLU A 125 -3.33 10.44 11.45
CA GLU A 125 -4.74 10.60 11.79
C GLU A 125 -5.12 9.78 13.01
N GLU A 126 -5.53 10.47 14.07
CA GLU A 126 -6.00 9.85 15.30
C GLU A 126 -7.20 10.63 15.85
N VAL A 127 -8.28 9.93 16.13
CA VAL A 127 -9.41 10.49 16.86
C VAL A 127 -9.15 10.32 18.35
N SER A 128 -8.90 11.43 19.05
CA SER A 128 -8.82 11.42 20.51
C SER A 128 -10.18 11.65 21.15
N PHE A 129 -10.47 10.91 22.21
CA PHE A 129 -11.73 11.00 22.94
C PHE A 129 -11.54 10.70 24.42
N ASP A 130 -12.41 11.26 25.23
CA ASP A 130 -12.56 10.93 26.65
C ASP A 130 -13.78 10.00 26.88
N ARG A 131 -14.20 9.85 28.12
CA ARG A 131 -15.34 8.97 28.45
C ARG A 131 -16.70 9.47 27.92
N THR A 132 -16.82 10.69 27.54
CA THR A 132 -18.10 11.37 27.22
C THR A 132 -18.13 11.98 25.85
N THR A 133 -17.00 12.45 25.32
CA THR A 133 -16.94 13.22 24.07
C THR A 133 -15.68 12.96 23.26
N VAL A 134 -15.73 13.31 21.96
CA VAL A 134 -14.56 13.41 21.10
C VAL A 134 -13.79 14.68 21.46
N ALA A 135 -12.49 14.58 21.71
CA ALA A 135 -11.61 15.69 22.02
C ALA A 135 -11.04 16.38 20.77
N SER A 136 -10.79 15.61 19.69
CA SER A 136 -10.37 16.15 18.38
C SER A 136 -11.54 16.78 17.63
N ARG A 137 -11.92 18.02 18.00
CA ARG A 137 -13.15 18.70 17.51
C ARG A 137 -12.92 19.67 16.35
N GLU A 138 -11.69 19.92 15.99
CA GLU A 138 -11.32 20.91 14.99
C GLU A 138 -10.16 20.41 14.11
N TRP A 139 -9.97 21.04 12.98
CA TRP A 139 -8.92 20.65 12.02
C TRP A 139 -7.50 20.63 12.61
N GLY A 140 -7.21 21.53 13.55
CA GLY A 140 -5.91 21.55 14.23
C GLY A 140 -5.67 20.36 15.16
N ALA A 141 -6.74 19.77 15.69
CA ALA A 141 -6.70 18.60 16.58
C ALA A 141 -6.77 17.26 15.85
N TYR A 142 -6.92 17.28 14.53
CA TYR A 142 -6.94 16.09 13.66
C TYR A 142 -6.00 16.31 12.47
N PRO A 143 -4.68 16.14 12.68
CA PRO A 143 -3.70 16.38 11.64
C PRO A 143 -3.83 15.37 10.50
N ILE A 144 -3.66 15.86 9.27
CA ILE A 144 -3.59 15.04 8.05
C ILE A 144 -2.25 15.27 7.37
N ILE A 145 -1.88 14.35 6.48
CA ILE A 145 -0.65 14.47 5.69
C ILE A 145 -0.65 15.76 4.88
N LYS A 146 0.49 16.45 4.86
CA LYS A 146 0.69 17.66 4.08
C LYS A 146 1.46 17.35 2.81
N PHE A 147 1.37 18.23 1.83
CA PHE A 147 1.97 18.05 0.52
C PHE A 147 3.47 17.67 0.54
N PRO A 148 4.33 18.28 1.38
CA PRO A 148 5.76 17.91 1.46
C PRO A 148 6.01 16.47 1.94
N ASP A 149 5.06 15.88 2.68
CA ASP A 149 5.19 14.56 3.31
C ASP A 149 4.59 13.43 2.44
N VAL A 150 3.99 13.80 1.30
CA VAL A 150 3.41 12.82 0.37
C VAL A 150 4.51 11.98 -0.27
N PRO A 151 4.42 10.63 -0.22
CA PRO A 151 5.40 9.75 -0.83
C PRO A 151 5.45 9.89 -2.36
N LYS A 152 6.57 9.49 -2.96
CA LYS A 152 6.61 9.24 -4.40
C LYS A 152 5.70 8.05 -4.71
N ILE A 153 4.69 8.27 -5.56
CA ILE A 153 3.71 7.23 -5.92
C ILE A 153 3.97 6.75 -7.34
N ASP A 154 4.18 5.45 -7.50
CA ASP A 154 4.37 4.75 -8.76
C ASP A 154 3.21 3.78 -8.97
N VAL A 155 2.30 4.11 -9.88
CA VAL A 155 1.08 3.33 -10.12
C VAL A 155 1.30 2.35 -11.27
N LEU A 156 1.05 1.07 -10.99
CA LEU A 156 1.04 -0.01 -11.97
C LEU A 156 -0.38 -0.52 -12.15
N MET A 157 -0.94 -0.35 -13.33
CA MET A 157 -2.25 -0.91 -13.68
C MET A 157 -2.05 -2.10 -14.63
N LEU A 158 -2.63 -3.25 -14.28
CA LEU A 158 -2.64 -4.42 -15.17
C LEU A 158 -3.90 -4.37 -16.05
N PRO A 159 -3.77 -4.16 -17.36
CA PRO A 159 -4.92 -4.16 -18.26
C PRO A 159 -5.46 -5.58 -18.42
N ARG A 160 -6.79 -5.71 -18.35
CA ARG A 160 -7.52 -6.97 -18.60
C ARG A 160 -8.70 -6.70 -19.54
N PRO A 161 -8.43 -6.49 -20.84
CA PRO A 161 -9.48 -6.12 -21.81
C PRO A 161 -10.55 -7.20 -21.96
N ASP A 162 -10.22 -8.47 -21.67
CA ASP A 162 -11.14 -9.61 -21.77
C ASP A 162 -11.95 -9.87 -20.49
N GLN A 163 -11.75 -9.03 -19.46
CA GLN A 163 -12.47 -9.13 -18.21
C GLN A 163 -13.50 -8.02 -18.09
N PRO A 164 -14.64 -8.25 -17.43
CA PRO A 164 -15.60 -7.19 -17.19
C PRO A 164 -14.98 -6.06 -16.36
N PRO A 165 -15.44 -4.81 -16.53
CA PRO A 165 -15.05 -3.72 -15.65
C PRO A 165 -15.58 -3.97 -14.24
N LEU A 166 -14.86 -3.41 -13.26
CA LEU A 166 -15.31 -3.39 -11.87
C LEU A 166 -16.42 -2.36 -11.70
#